data_646c98746e196b476fa430a104425525
#
_entry.id   646c98746e196b476fa430a104425525
#
_cell.length_a   1.000
_cell.length_b   1.000
_cell.length_c   1.000
_cell.angle_alpha   90.00
_cell.angle_beta   90.00
_cell.angle_gamma   90.00
#
_symmetry.space_group_name_H-M   'P 1'
#
loop_
_entity.id
_entity.type
_entity.pdbx_description
1 polymer ?
#
loop_
_entity_poly.entity_id
_entity_poly.type
_entity_poly.pdbx_seq_one_letter_code
_entity_poly.pdbx_strand_id
1 'polypeptide(L)'
;FDDKIFGINPDDKVALARAAAGEVMGKNDRIISVETSYSDGENASYRLMSNGFEGESKSTWYSVSASVAIKGEGEARPSDYWYGSSLFYDKLPKTDIGSVALERVLRKLGQKKAKSGKYTMVVDPINSGRMLSPVLSALYGSSLQQKNSFLIDKLDQKVFSDKLTVMDDPHVIGANGSRYFDNEGVATEHRPIFENGVLKTYFFDTYNAKKMGVAPTISGPSRLVLTPGDKDLNGLIADVANGILVTGLNGGNSNSNTGDFSLSLIHI
;
A
#
# COMPACT_ATOMS: atom_id res chain seq x y z
N PHE A 1 -8.62 11.67 -15.07
CA PHE A 1 -8.10 13.01 -14.82
C PHE A 1 -9.23 13.89 -14.27
N ASP A 2 -8.91 14.81 -13.38
CA ASP A 2 -9.86 15.72 -12.76
C ASP A 2 -9.47 17.16 -13.07
N ASP A 3 -10.20 17.82 -13.97
CA ASP A 3 -9.94 19.22 -14.38
C ASP A 3 -10.12 20.23 -13.23
N LYS A 4 -10.74 19.83 -12.14
CA LYS A 4 -10.89 20.70 -10.95
C LYS A 4 -9.57 21.16 -10.36
N ILE A 5 -8.47 20.42 -10.62
CA ILE A 5 -7.15 20.76 -10.08
C ILE A 5 -6.71 22.19 -10.43
N PHE A 6 -7.12 22.67 -11.61
CA PHE A 6 -6.76 24.01 -12.07
C PHE A 6 -7.60 25.15 -11.44
N GLY A 7 -8.72 24.80 -10.79
CA GLY A 7 -9.65 25.77 -10.20
C GLY A 7 -9.70 25.79 -8.68
N ILE A 8 -8.94 24.94 -7.98
CA ILE A 8 -8.96 24.89 -6.52
C ILE A 8 -8.26 26.12 -5.95
N ASN A 9 -9.01 26.92 -5.18
CA ASN A 9 -8.46 28.10 -4.54
C ASN A 9 -7.39 27.70 -3.50
N PRO A 10 -6.22 28.38 -3.46
CA PRO A 10 -5.21 28.17 -2.42
C PRO A 10 -5.76 28.27 -0.98
N ASP A 11 -6.69 29.17 -0.72
CA ASP A 11 -7.31 29.31 0.60
C ASP A 11 -8.12 28.07 1.00
N ASP A 12 -8.78 27.41 0.06
CA ASP A 12 -9.50 26.15 0.32
C ASP A 12 -8.53 25.02 0.67
N LYS A 13 -7.36 24.97 0.04
CA LYS A 13 -6.30 24.02 0.35
C LYS A 13 -5.80 24.21 1.78
N VAL A 14 -5.55 25.46 2.17
CA VAL A 14 -5.14 25.82 3.53
C VAL A 14 -6.26 25.50 4.53
N ALA A 15 -7.51 25.78 4.18
CA ALA A 15 -8.66 25.48 5.04
C ALA A 15 -8.78 23.99 5.35
N LEU A 16 -8.54 23.11 4.37
CA LEU A 16 -8.55 21.65 4.58
C LEU A 16 -7.44 21.20 5.56
N ALA A 17 -6.23 21.71 5.41
CA ALA A 17 -5.14 21.41 6.34
C ALA A 17 -5.46 21.93 7.76
N ARG A 18 -6.01 23.13 7.87
CA ARG A 18 -6.45 23.71 9.16
C ARG A 18 -7.59 22.93 9.79
N ALA A 19 -8.54 22.45 9.00
CA ALA A 19 -9.65 21.64 9.49
C ALA A 19 -9.12 20.34 10.13
N ALA A 20 -8.20 19.65 9.47
CA ALA A 20 -7.54 18.46 10.02
C ALA A 20 -6.79 18.74 11.33
N ALA A 21 -6.13 19.91 11.45
CA ALA A 21 -5.49 20.33 12.70
C ALA A 21 -6.54 20.63 13.80
N GLY A 22 -7.67 21.26 13.44
CA GLY A 22 -8.76 21.56 14.36
C GLY A 22 -9.42 20.32 14.97
N GLU A 23 -9.36 19.18 14.29
CA GLU A 23 -9.84 17.91 14.83
C GLU A 23 -8.99 17.40 16.01
N VAL A 24 -7.77 17.89 16.16
CA VAL A 24 -6.77 17.42 17.14
C VAL A 24 -6.50 18.45 18.22
N MET A 25 -6.37 19.72 17.85
CA MET A 25 -5.94 20.78 18.77
C MET A 25 -6.91 20.91 19.95
N GLY A 26 -6.33 20.89 21.17
CA GLY A 26 -7.09 20.98 22.42
C GLY A 26 -7.89 19.72 22.82
N LYS A 27 -7.77 18.62 22.08
CA LYS A 27 -8.50 17.38 22.39
C LYS A 27 -7.81 16.50 23.42
N ASN A 28 -6.51 16.69 23.66
CA ASN A 28 -5.75 15.89 24.66
C ASN A 28 -4.55 16.70 25.14
N ASP A 29 -4.36 16.77 26.47
CA ASP A 29 -3.27 17.53 27.10
C ASP A 29 -1.87 16.94 26.84
N ARG A 30 -1.78 15.72 26.30
CA ARG A 30 -0.52 15.08 25.94
C ARG A 30 0.00 15.52 24.58
N ILE A 31 -0.77 16.25 23.78
CA ILE A 31 -0.37 16.67 22.44
C ILE A 31 0.82 17.63 22.53
N ILE A 32 1.92 17.27 21.85
CA ILE A 32 3.16 18.09 21.74
C ILE A 32 3.13 18.87 20.45
N SER A 33 2.83 18.20 19.33
CA SER A 33 2.79 18.82 18.01
C SER A 33 1.72 18.17 17.13
N VAL A 34 1.16 19.01 16.26
CA VAL A 34 0.24 18.62 15.21
C VAL A 34 0.77 19.21 13.91
N GLU A 35 1.09 18.37 12.95
CA GLU A 35 1.49 18.76 11.60
C GLU A 35 0.44 18.30 10.63
N THR A 36 -0.08 19.21 9.82
CA THR A 36 -1.10 18.88 8.81
C THR A 36 -0.69 19.41 7.45
N SER A 37 -1.04 18.70 6.41
CA SER A 37 -0.76 19.13 5.05
C SER A 37 -1.89 18.81 4.10
N TYR A 38 -2.02 19.65 3.09
CA TYR A 38 -2.74 19.36 1.85
C TYR A 38 -1.71 19.31 0.72
N SER A 39 -1.88 18.37 -0.17
CA SER A 39 -1.05 18.24 -1.38
C SER A 39 -1.91 17.80 -2.54
N ASP A 40 -1.65 18.33 -3.70
CA ASP A 40 -2.24 17.90 -4.97
C ASP A 40 -1.22 17.96 -6.10
N GLY A 41 -1.52 17.29 -7.18
CA GLY A 41 -0.69 17.33 -8.37
C GLY A 41 -1.36 16.61 -9.54
N GLU A 42 -0.78 16.85 -10.69
CA GLU A 42 -1.12 16.19 -11.93
C GLU A 42 0.10 15.51 -12.54
N ASN A 43 -0.15 14.48 -13.31
CA ASN A 43 0.84 13.85 -14.14
C ASN A 43 0.24 13.57 -15.52
N ALA A 44 0.98 13.94 -16.55
CA ALA A 44 0.66 13.62 -17.94
C ALA A 44 1.89 12.98 -18.58
N SER A 45 1.72 11.88 -19.25
CA SER A 45 2.79 11.24 -20.02
C SER A 45 2.29 10.81 -21.39
N TYR A 46 3.16 11.00 -22.37
CA TYR A 46 2.98 10.51 -23.72
C TYR A 46 4.14 9.58 -24.05
N ARG A 47 3.85 8.44 -24.64
CA ARG A 47 4.84 7.42 -24.97
C ARG A 47 4.74 7.04 -26.44
N LEU A 48 5.88 7.12 -27.12
CA LEU A 48 6.06 6.66 -28.48
C LEU A 48 7.22 5.66 -28.50
N MET A 49 7.05 4.54 -29.18
CA MET A 49 8.07 3.50 -29.29
C MET A 49 8.35 3.17 -30.76
N SER A 50 9.56 2.71 -31.05
CA SER A 50 9.99 2.35 -32.41
C SER A 50 9.22 1.19 -33.03
N ASN A 51 8.52 0.38 -32.24
CA ASN A 51 7.63 -0.68 -32.68
C ASN A 51 6.24 -0.20 -33.10
N GLY A 52 5.99 1.14 -33.09
CA GLY A 52 4.72 1.74 -33.47
C GLY A 52 3.73 1.91 -32.32
N PHE A 53 4.10 1.55 -31.07
CA PHE A 53 3.22 1.82 -29.94
C PHE A 53 3.15 3.32 -29.67
N GLU A 54 1.94 3.80 -29.43
CA GLU A 54 1.63 5.17 -29.04
C GLU A 54 0.61 5.13 -27.89
N GLY A 55 0.89 5.85 -26.78
CA GLY A 55 0.02 5.87 -25.63
C GLY A 55 0.14 7.14 -24.81
N GLU A 56 -1.00 7.63 -24.33
CA GLU A 56 -1.11 8.75 -23.42
C GLU A 56 -1.69 8.31 -22.10
N SER A 57 -1.20 8.87 -21.00
CA SER A 57 -1.83 8.73 -19.69
C SER A 57 -1.85 10.07 -18.96
N LYS A 58 -2.97 10.35 -18.28
CA LYS A 58 -3.15 11.52 -17.43
C LYS A 58 -3.75 11.09 -16.10
N SER A 59 -3.24 11.65 -15.03
CA SER A 59 -3.78 11.42 -13.69
C SER A 59 -3.67 12.68 -12.84
N THR A 60 -4.56 12.80 -11.88
CA THR A 60 -4.52 13.79 -10.80
C THR A 60 -4.47 13.06 -9.47
N TRP A 61 -4.00 13.74 -8.45
CA TRP A 61 -4.05 13.21 -7.09
C TRP A 61 -4.21 14.34 -6.09
N TYR A 62 -4.89 14.04 -5.00
CA TYR A 62 -5.16 14.93 -3.87
C TYR A 62 -4.92 14.18 -2.58
N SER A 63 -4.37 14.85 -1.58
CA SER A 63 -4.16 14.26 -0.26
C SER A 63 -4.28 15.31 0.84
N VAL A 64 -4.88 14.91 1.95
CA VAL A 64 -4.86 15.62 3.23
C VAL A 64 -4.26 14.68 4.27
N SER A 65 -3.34 15.16 5.09
CA SER A 65 -2.71 14.35 6.12
C SER A 65 -2.58 15.10 7.44
N ALA A 66 -2.52 14.33 8.52
CA ALA A 66 -2.20 14.81 9.85
C ALA A 66 -1.18 13.87 10.51
N SER A 67 -0.17 14.44 11.16
CA SER A 67 0.77 13.74 12.02
C SER A 67 0.67 14.34 13.42
N VAL A 68 0.56 13.48 14.43
CA VAL A 68 0.38 13.90 15.82
C VAL A 68 1.46 13.27 16.67
N ALA A 69 2.16 14.09 17.45
CA ALA A 69 3.09 13.62 18.46
C ALA A 69 2.55 13.95 19.85
N ILE A 70 2.70 13.01 20.78
CA ILE A 70 2.19 13.13 22.14
C ILE A 70 3.29 12.85 23.16
N LYS A 71 3.10 13.34 24.38
CA LYS A 71 3.92 13.01 25.55
C LYS A 71 3.58 11.59 26.00
N GLY A 72 4.54 10.69 25.90
CA GLY A 72 4.45 9.33 26.41
C GLY A 72 4.90 9.24 27.88
N GLU A 73 5.32 8.04 28.31
CA GLU A 73 5.92 7.81 29.61
C GLU A 73 7.40 8.21 29.59
N GLY A 74 7.85 8.90 30.63
CA GLY A 74 9.24 9.40 30.72
C GLY A 74 9.58 10.35 29.55
N GLU A 75 10.66 10.08 28.84
CA GLU A 75 11.13 10.86 27.71
C GLU A 75 10.52 10.44 26.36
N ALA A 76 9.63 9.45 26.34
CA ALA A 76 9.03 8.96 25.11
C ALA A 76 8.17 10.04 24.42
N ARG A 77 8.27 10.10 23.11
CA ARG A 77 7.50 11.03 22.25
C ARG A 77 6.89 10.23 21.09
N PRO A 78 5.91 9.32 21.38
CA PRO A 78 5.29 8.58 20.30
C PRO A 78 4.59 9.53 19.32
N SER A 79 4.65 9.17 18.04
CA SER A 79 3.94 9.85 16.96
C SER A 79 3.24 8.84 16.07
N ASP A 80 2.16 9.27 15.43
CA ASP A 80 1.50 8.53 14.37
C ASP A 80 0.81 9.50 13.41
N TYR A 81 0.36 8.99 12.29
CA TYR A 81 -0.25 9.79 11.24
C TYR A 81 -1.47 9.10 10.63
N TRP A 82 -2.27 9.90 9.97
CA TRP A 82 -3.34 9.44 9.09
C TRP A 82 -3.42 10.34 7.86
N TYR A 83 -4.01 9.82 6.80
CA TYR A 83 -4.22 10.58 5.58
C TYR A 83 -5.47 10.11 4.82
N GLY A 84 -6.07 11.03 4.09
CA GLY A 84 -7.01 10.76 3.03
C GLY A 84 -6.38 11.06 1.67
N SER A 85 -6.64 10.23 0.67
CA SER A 85 -6.18 10.50 -0.70
C SER A 85 -7.22 10.06 -1.72
N SER A 86 -7.22 10.73 -2.88
CA SER A 86 -8.08 10.39 -4.01
C SER A 86 -7.49 10.91 -5.31
N LEU A 87 -7.90 10.30 -6.43
CA LEU A 87 -7.62 10.80 -7.78
C LEU A 87 -8.59 11.91 -8.21
N PHE A 88 -9.69 12.12 -7.45
CA PHE A 88 -10.70 13.13 -7.71
C PHE A 88 -10.96 13.95 -6.45
N TYR A 89 -10.98 15.27 -6.58
CA TYR A 89 -11.15 16.21 -5.47
C TYR A 89 -12.45 15.99 -4.66
N ASP A 90 -13.55 15.68 -5.36
CA ASP A 90 -14.84 15.43 -4.70
C ASP A 90 -14.86 14.13 -3.89
N LYS A 91 -13.97 13.19 -4.20
CA LYS A 91 -13.84 11.92 -3.50
C LYS A 91 -12.74 11.92 -2.44
N LEU A 92 -12.04 13.05 -2.28
CA LEU A 92 -11.04 13.20 -1.23
C LEU A 92 -11.71 13.11 0.15
N PRO A 93 -11.31 12.19 1.03
CA PRO A 93 -11.70 12.22 2.43
C PRO A 93 -11.20 13.52 3.08
N LYS A 94 -12.11 14.34 3.59
CA LYS A 94 -11.80 15.69 4.11
C LYS A 94 -12.02 15.82 5.62
N THR A 95 -12.56 14.77 6.25
CA THR A 95 -12.86 14.69 7.68
C THR A 95 -12.21 13.48 8.32
N ASP A 96 -12.13 13.47 9.62
CA ASP A 96 -11.58 12.40 10.45
C ASP A 96 -10.07 12.14 10.25
N ILE A 97 -9.38 13.07 9.58
CA ILE A 97 -7.95 12.93 9.31
C ILE A 97 -7.13 13.12 10.59
N GLY A 98 -7.38 14.20 11.30
CA GLY A 98 -6.71 14.51 12.56
C GLY A 98 -7.15 13.59 13.69
N SER A 99 -8.45 13.33 13.80
CA SER A 99 -9.02 12.51 14.86
C SER A 99 -8.50 11.07 14.81
N VAL A 100 -8.41 10.46 13.62
CA VAL A 100 -7.83 9.13 13.45
C VAL A 100 -6.34 9.13 13.75
N ALA A 101 -5.58 10.17 13.32
CA ALA A 101 -4.16 10.28 13.67
C ALA A 101 -3.94 10.36 15.19
N LEU A 102 -4.80 11.12 15.90
CA LEU A 102 -4.77 11.20 17.36
C LEU A 102 -5.11 9.85 18.01
N GLU A 103 -6.17 9.19 17.57
CA GLU A 103 -6.53 7.86 18.08
C GLU A 103 -5.39 6.86 17.92
N ARG A 104 -4.76 6.84 16.74
CA ARG A 104 -3.64 5.95 16.42
C ARG A 104 -2.45 6.18 17.35
N VAL A 105 -2.06 7.44 17.59
CA VAL A 105 -0.92 7.73 18.46
C VAL A 105 -1.25 7.45 19.93
N LEU A 106 -2.48 7.67 20.38
CA LEU A 106 -2.90 7.34 21.75
C LEU A 106 -2.83 5.84 22.03
N ARG A 107 -3.10 5.00 21.05
CA ARG A 107 -2.94 3.53 21.17
C ARG A 107 -1.49 3.10 21.47
N LYS A 108 -0.51 3.96 21.21
CA LYS A 108 0.92 3.70 21.51
C LYS A 108 1.30 3.99 22.95
N LEU A 109 0.41 4.56 23.76
CA LEU A 109 0.67 4.76 25.19
C LEU A 109 0.81 3.43 25.92
N GLY A 110 1.77 3.35 26.84
CA GLY A 110 2.02 2.12 27.60
C GLY A 110 2.66 0.98 26.78
N GLN A 111 3.12 1.24 25.55
CA GLN A 111 3.79 0.23 24.74
C GLN A 111 4.99 -0.37 25.48
N LYS A 112 5.14 -1.69 25.37
CA LYS A 112 6.23 -2.45 26.01
C LYS A 112 6.88 -3.35 24.96
N LYS A 113 8.16 -3.66 25.17
CA LYS A 113 8.84 -4.66 24.36
C LYS A 113 8.14 -6.02 24.52
N ALA A 114 7.68 -6.60 23.44
CA ALA A 114 7.11 -7.94 23.46
C ALA A 114 8.18 -8.97 23.88
N LYS A 115 7.76 -9.99 24.61
CA LYS A 115 8.63 -11.13 24.89
C LYS A 115 8.88 -11.92 23.61
N SER A 116 10.04 -12.57 23.50
CA SER A 116 10.30 -13.46 22.37
C SER A 116 9.30 -14.61 22.38
N GLY A 117 8.74 -14.93 21.21
CA GLY A 117 7.73 -15.97 21.10
C GLY A 117 7.11 -16.04 19.71
N LYS A 118 6.18 -16.95 19.53
CA LYS A 118 5.31 -17.05 18.36
C LYS A 118 3.99 -16.39 18.67
N TYR A 119 3.56 -15.48 17.80
CA TYR A 119 2.32 -14.73 17.97
C TYR A 119 1.52 -14.77 16.67
N THR A 120 0.20 -14.76 16.80
CA THR A 120 -0.66 -14.44 15.67
C THR A 120 -0.51 -12.95 15.36
N MET A 121 -0.26 -12.61 14.10
CA MET A 121 -0.07 -11.25 13.66
C MET A 121 -1.31 -10.76 12.91
N VAL A 122 -1.90 -9.68 13.38
CA VAL A 122 -2.91 -8.89 12.65
C VAL A 122 -2.20 -7.65 12.11
N VAL A 123 -2.36 -7.36 10.83
CA VAL A 123 -1.69 -6.23 10.19
C VAL A 123 -2.71 -5.16 9.85
N ASP A 124 -2.44 -3.94 10.28
CA ASP A 124 -3.21 -2.76 9.91
C ASP A 124 -3.28 -2.62 8.37
N PRO A 125 -4.45 -2.33 7.78
CA PRO A 125 -4.64 -2.24 6.32
C PRO A 125 -3.61 -1.38 5.59
N ILE A 126 -3.19 -0.25 6.16
CA ILE A 126 -2.18 0.63 5.53
C ILE A 126 -0.78 -0.02 5.39
N ASN A 127 -0.53 -1.09 6.15
CA ASN A 127 0.74 -1.83 6.12
C ASN A 127 0.65 -3.16 5.34
N SER A 128 -0.54 -3.59 4.95
CA SER A 128 -0.77 -4.89 4.30
C SER A 128 -0.01 -5.04 2.99
N GLY A 129 0.06 -3.99 2.17
CA GLY A 129 0.83 -3.99 0.92
C GLY A 129 2.32 -4.25 1.11
N ARG A 130 2.90 -3.77 2.24
CA ARG A 130 4.31 -4.02 2.56
C ARG A 130 4.58 -5.48 2.93
N MET A 131 3.59 -6.20 3.42
CA MET A 131 3.71 -7.65 3.67
C MET A 131 3.73 -8.46 2.38
N LEU A 132 3.05 -8.01 1.34
CA LEU A 132 3.06 -8.67 0.02
C LEU A 132 4.30 -8.34 -0.81
N SER A 133 4.93 -7.20 -0.57
CA SER A 133 6.06 -6.72 -1.38
C SER A 133 7.19 -7.76 -1.58
N PRO A 134 7.67 -8.49 -0.56
CA PRO A 134 8.70 -9.52 -0.75
C PRO A 134 8.24 -10.67 -1.66
N VAL A 135 6.97 -11.06 -1.56
CA VAL A 135 6.37 -12.11 -2.38
C VAL A 135 6.29 -11.65 -3.83
N LEU A 136 5.80 -10.42 -4.06
CA LEU A 136 5.70 -9.84 -5.40
C LEU A 136 7.09 -9.72 -6.05
N SER A 137 8.11 -9.36 -5.29
CA SER A 137 9.49 -9.26 -5.80
C SER A 137 10.01 -10.59 -6.35
N ALA A 138 9.58 -11.71 -5.78
CA ALA A 138 9.94 -13.05 -6.26
C ALA A 138 9.23 -13.46 -7.58
N LEU A 139 8.19 -12.72 -7.99
CA LEU A 139 7.41 -13.00 -9.21
C LEU A 139 7.97 -12.31 -10.46
N TYR A 140 8.89 -11.36 -10.30
CA TYR A 140 9.44 -10.64 -11.45
C TYR A 140 10.35 -11.51 -12.32
N GLY A 141 10.23 -11.36 -13.62
CA GLY A 141 11.02 -12.06 -14.61
C GLY A 141 12.53 -11.96 -14.36
N SER A 142 13.02 -10.83 -13.87
CA SER A 142 14.42 -10.64 -13.47
C SER A 142 14.85 -11.59 -12.33
N SER A 143 14.00 -11.74 -11.31
CA SER A 143 14.27 -12.66 -10.20
C SER A 143 14.27 -14.13 -10.65
N LEU A 144 13.31 -14.48 -11.51
CA LEU A 144 13.18 -15.82 -12.06
C LEU A 144 14.36 -16.17 -12.99
N GLN A 145 14.73 -15.26 -13.89
CA GLN A 145 15.81 -15.43 -14.85
C GLN A 145 17.18 -15.59 -14.14
N GLN A 146 17.39 -14.87 -13.05
CA GLN A 146 18.61 -14.95 -12.25
C GLN A 146 18.59 -16.12 -11.25
N LYS A 147 17.53 -16.93 -11.26
CA LYS A 147 17.30 -18.01 -10.27
C LYS A 147 17.31 -17.52 -8.83
N ASN A 148 16.83 -16.28 -8.63
CA ASN A 148 16.76 -15.58 -7.35
C ASN A 148 15.30 -15.44 -6.89
N SER A 149 14.57 -16.56 -6.89
CA SER A 149 13.18 -16.60 -6.46
C SER A 149 12.82 -17.96 -5.87
N PHE A 150 12.23 -17.95 -4.68
CA PHE A 150 11.67 -19.15 -4.04
C PHE A 150 10.40 -19.67 -4.74
N LEU A 151 9.87 -18.91 -5.70
CA LEU A 151 8.68 -19.23 -6.47
C LEU A 151 9.01 -19.77 -7.89
N ILE A 152 10.27 -20.06 -8.19
CA ILE A 152 10.66 -20.69 -9.46
C ILE A 152 9.91 -22.03 -9.60
N ASP A 153 9.39 -22.30 -10.82
CA ASP A 153 8.67 -23.51 -11.18
C ASP A 153 7.43 -23.79 -10.32
N LYS A 154 6.84 -22.73 -9.73
CA LYS A 154 5.65 -22.82 -8.89
C LYS A 154 4.35 -22.37 -9.58
N LEU A 155 4.41 -22.03 -10.86
CA LEU A 155 3.19 -21.68 -11.61
C LEU A 155 2.18 -22.84 -11.52
N ASP A 156 0.93 -22.50 -11.29
CA ASP A 156 -0.20 -23.43 -11.07
C ASP A 156 -0.05 -24.37 -9.86
N GLN A 157 0.91 -24.11 -8.97
CA GLN A 157 1.05 -24.83 -7.71
C GLN A 157 0.49 -24.02 -6.54
N LYS A 158 -0.05 -24.73 -5.54
CA LYS A 158 -0.48 -24.12 -4.28
C LYS A 158 0.74 -23.79 -3.44
N VAL A 159 0.99 -22.50 -3.22
CA VAL A 159 2.15 -21.97 -2.48
C VAL A 159 1.77 -21.23 -1.20
N PHE A 160 0.49 -20.84 -1.08
CA PHE A 160 -0.05 -20.14 0.08
C PHE A 160 -1.35 -20.77 0.57
N SER A 161 -1.93 -20.18 1.63
CA SER A 161 -3.26 -20.57 2.13
C SER A 161 -4.32 -20.38 1.04
N ASP A 162 -5.32 -21.26 1.02
CA ASP A 162 -6.53 -21.15 0.17
C ASP A 162 -7.35 -19.87 0.44
N LYS A 163 -7.11 -19.20 1.55
CA LYS A 163 -7.71 -17.88 1.85
C LYS A 163 -7.05 -16.73 1.10
N LEU A 164 -5.90 -16.95 0.46
CA LEU A 164 -5.20 -15.89 -0.27
C LEU A 164 -5.63 -15.88 -1.74
N THR A 165 -6.38 -14.87 -2.12
CA THR A 165 -6.65 -14.52 -3.52
C THR A 165 -6.24 -13.08 -3.75
N VAL A 166 -5.40 -12.87 -4.76
CA VAL A 166 -4.88 -11.56 -5.17
C VAL A 166 -5.08 -11.42 -6.67
N MET A 167 -5.84 -10.40 -7.05
CA MET A 167 -6.11 -10.07 -8.46
C MET A 167 -5.34 -8.82 -8.86
N ASP A 168 -4.84 -8.76 -10.09
CA ASP A 168 -4.48 -7.50 -10.75
C ASP A 168 -5.69 -7.02 -11.54
N ASP A 169 -6.25 -5.88 -11.12
CA ASP A 169 -7.48 -5.31 -11.70
C ASP A 169 -7.20 -3.88 -12.22
N PRO A 170 -6.62 -3.77 -13.44
CA PRO A 170 -6.07 -2.52 -13.95
C PRO A 170 -7.10 -1.54 -14.51
N HIS A 171 -8.36 -1.93 -14.71
CA HIS A 171 -9.31 -1.13 -15.50
C HIS A 171 -10.41 -0.47 -14.65
N VAL A 172 -10.16 -0.25 -13.36
CA VAL A 172 -11.10 0.43 -12.47
C VAL A 172 -10.95 1.95 -12.61
N ILE A 173 -11.96 2.60 -13.19
CA ILE A 173 -11.95 4.06 -13.37
C ILE A 173 -11.83 4.77 -12.03
N GLY A 174 -10.84 5.65 -11.92
CA GLY A 174 -10.61 6.46 -10.74
C GLY A 174 -9.99 5.71 -9.56
N ALA A 175 -9.42 4.54 -9.78
CA ALA A 175 -8.65 3.82 -8.77
C ALA A 175 -7.14 3.95 -9.01
N ASN A 176 -6.38 4.03 -7.91
CA ASN A 176 -4.92 4.07 -7.96
C ASN A 176 -4.37 2.80 -8.63
N GLY A 177 -3.35 2.97 -9.48
CA GLY A 177 -2.70 1.87 -10.20
C GLY A 177 -3.41 1.45 -11.49
N SER A 178 -4.63 1.94 -11.75
CA SER A 178 -5.33 1.64 -13.01
C SER A 178 -4.59 2.23 -14.21
N ARG A 179 -4.42 1.42 -15.25
CA ARG A 179 -3.72 1.79 -16.49
C ARG A 179 -4.08 0.80 -17.61
N TYR A 180 -4.00 1.25 -18.85
CA TYR A 180 -4.28 0.42 -20.03
C TYR A 180 -3.05 -0.29 -20.60
N PHE A 181 -1.86 0.18 -20.27
CA PHE A 181 -0.59 -0.39 -20.73
C PHE A 181 0.51 -0.18 -19.67
N ASP A 182 1.53 -1.00 -19.74
CA ASP A 182 2.69 -0.90 -18.86
C ASP A 182 3.79 0.01 -19.46
N ASN A 183 4.97 -0.03 -18.83
CA ASN A 183 6.10 0.79 -19.28
C ASN A 183 6.70 0.36 -20.60
N GLU A 184 6.37 -0.81 -21.13
CA GLU A 184 6.82 -1.33 -22.40
C GLU A 184 5.71 -1.29 -23.49
N GLY A 185 4.55 -0.68 -23.16
CA GLY A 185 3.41 -0.62 -24.07
C GLY A 185 2.61 -1.91 -24.14
N VAL A 186 2.87 -2.87 -23.24
CA VAL A 186 2.10 -4.12 -23.15
C VAL A 186 0.75 -3.80 -22.51
N ALA A 187 -0.33 -4.25 -23.18
CA ALA A 187 -1.68 -4.05 -22.68
C ALA A 187 -1.89 -4.74 -21.31
N THR A 188 -2.55 -4.03 -20.41
CA THR A 188 -2.93 -4.61 -19.12
C THR A 188 -4.24 -5.39 -19.25
N GLU A 189 -4.43 -6.37 -18.40
CA GLU A 189 -5.64 -7.16 -18.34
C GLU A 189 -5.95 -7.57 -16.90
N HIS A 190 -7.23 -7.85 -16.62
CA HIS A 190 -7.64 -8.43 -15.36
C HIS A 190 -7.11 -9.86 -15.27
N ARG A 191 -6.30 -10.15 -14.23
CA ARG A 191 -5.68 -11.48 -14.07
C ARG A 191 -5.48 -11.86 -12.61
N PRO A 192 -5.60 -13.16 -12.24
CA PRO A 192 -5.19 -13.62 -10.94
C PRO A 192 -3.66 -13.65 -10.81
N ILE A 193 -3.14 -13.14 -9.71
CA ILE A 193 -1.75 -13.35 -9.30
C ILE A 193 -1.68 -14.60 -8.42
N PHE A 194 -2.56 -14.66 -7.41
CA PHE A 194 -2.82 -15.85 -6.62
C PHE A 194 -4.33 -16.09 -6.59
N GLU A 195 -4.74 -17.33 -6.77
CA GLU A 195 -6.13 -17.75 -6.67
C GLU A 195 -6.23 -18.92 -5.69
N ASN A 196 -6.91 -18.73 -4.55
CA ASN A 196 -7.01 -19.75 -3.49
C ASN A 196 -5.64 -20.34 -3.09
N GLY A 197 -4.63 -19.47 -3.01
CA GLY A 197 -3.25 -19.83 -2.69
C GLY A 197 -2.44 -20.46 -3.82
N VAL A 198 -3.03 -20.64 -5.01
CA VAL A 198 -2.35 -21.14 -6.21
C VAL A 198 -1.72 -19.97 -6.96
N LEU A 199 -0.44 -20.05 -7.29
CA LEU A 199 0.24 -19.06 -8.11
C LEU A 199 -0.23 -19.14 -9.56
N LYS A 200 -0.72 -18.03 -10.13
CA LYS A 200 -1.29 -17.96 -11.48
C LYS A 200 -0.50 -17.10 -12.46
N THR A 201 0.30 -16.14 -11.96
CA THR A 201 0.97 -15.18 -12.84
C THR A 201 2.36 -14.84 -12.35
N TYR A 202 3.35 -14.90 -13.26
CA TYR A 202 4.62 -14.22 -13.14
C TYR A 202 4.61 -12.89 -13.92
N PHE A 203 5.44 -11.94 -13.52
CA PHE A 203 5.61 -10.65 -14.20
C PHE A 203 6.80 -10.69 -15.13
N PHE A 204 6.57 -11.03 -16.39
CA PHE A 204 7.61 -11.04 -17.42
C PHE A 204 7.53 -9.80 -18.29
N ASP A 205 8.51 -8.90 -18.13
CA ASP A 205 8.81 -7.88 -19.13
C ASP A 205 9.35 -8.52 -20.43
N THR A 206 9.40 -7.75 -21.50
CA THR A 206 9.80 -8.27 -22.82
C THR A 206 11.22 -8.78 -22.85
N TYR A 207 12.14 -8.18 -22.11
CA TYR A 207 13.54 -8.59 -22.07
C TYR A 207 13.71 -9.94 -21.36
N ASN A 208 13.15 -10.08 -20.14
CA ASN A 208 13.27 -11.31 -19.38
C ASN A 208 12.45 -12.46 -19.99
N ALA A 209 11.28 -12.16 -20.56
CA ALA A 209 10.49 -13.13 -21.32
C ALA A 209 11.29 -13.73 -22.48
N LYS A 210 11.95 -12.88 -23.29
CA LYS A 210 12.79 -13.32 -24.39
C LYS A 210 13.96 -14.17 -23.91
N LYS A 211 14.62 -13.79 -22.82
CA LYS A 211 15.72 -14.57 -22.24
C LYS A 211 15.30 -15.95 -21.77
N MET A 212 14.09 -16.07 -21.23
CA MET A 212 13.56 -17.32 -20.70
C MET A 212 12.79 -18.15 -21.74
N GLY A 213 12.60 -17.63 -22.95
CA GLY A 213 11.86 -18.32 -24.02
C GLY A 213 10.37 -18.43 -23.75
N VAL A 214 9.79 -17.49 -23.00
CA VAL A 214 8.36 -17.42 -22.67
C VAL A 214 7.71 -16.19 -23.28
N ALA A 215 6.39 -16.14 -23.32
CA ALA A 215 5.66 -14.95 -23.72
C ALA A 215 5.72 -13.88 -22.59
N PRO A 216 5.82 -12.59 -22.94
CA PRO A 216 5.69 -11.53 -21.96
C PRO A 216 4.28 -11.51 -21.36
N THR A 217 4.19 -11.18 -20.08
CA THR A 217 2.89 -11.00 -19.41
C THR A 217 2.62 -9.53 -19.14
N ILE A 218 3.36 -8.97 -18.20
CA ILE A 218 3.36 -7.56 -17.81
C ILE A 218 4.64 -7.28 -17.03
N SER A 219 5.20 -6.09 -17.15
CA SER A 219 6.44 -5.72 -16.45
C SER A 219 6.31 -5.58 -14.93
N GLY A 220 5.09 -5.58 -14.42
CA GLY A 220 4.75 -5.52 -13.00
C GLY A 220 3.26 -5.26 -12.80
N PRO A 221 2.71 -5.51 -11.61
CA PRO A 221 1.29 -5.38 -11.34
C PRO A 221 0.83 -3.93 -11.52
N SER A 222 -0.43 -3.77 -11.86
CA SER A 222 -1.10 -2.47 -11.99
C SER A 222 -1.82 -2.12 -10.68
N ARG A 223 -2.97 -2.72 -10.45
CA ARG A 223 -3.78 -2.50 -9.27
C ARG A 223 -4.08 -3.84 -8.59
N LEU A 224 -3.32 -4.14 -7.55
CA LEU A 224 -3.55 -5.35 -6.77
C LEU A 224 -4.75 -5.21 -5.85
N VAL A 225 -5.62 -6.20 -5.88
CA VAL A 225 -6.79 -6.33 -5.01
C VAL A 225 -6.70 -7.66 -4.26
N LEU A 226 -6.60 -7.56 -2.94
CA LEU A 226 -6.79 -8.71 -2.06
C LEU A 226 -8.30 -8.94 -1.92
N THR A 227 -8.74 -10.17 -2.13
CA THR A 227 -10.13 -10.53 -1.85
C THR A 227 -10.39 -10.39 -0.34
N PRO A 228 -11.33 -9.52 0.08
CA PRO A 228 -11.62 -9.35 1.49
C PRO A 228 -12.28 -10.61 2.07
N GLY A 229 -12.04 -10.85 3.36
CA GLY A 229 -12.83 -11.78 4.14
C GLY A 229 -14.12 -11.14 4.65
N ASP A 230 -14.76 -11.82 5.56
CA ASP A 230 -16.03 -11.43 6.19
C ASP A 230 -15.86 -10.54 7.45
N LYS A 231 -14.63 -10.29 7.90
CA LYS A 231 -14.32 -9.54 9.11
C LYS A 231 -13.56 -8.26 8.82
N ASP A 232 -13.92 -7.21 9.53
CA ASP A 232 -13.13 -5.99 9.61
C ASP A 232 -11.92 -6.14 10.56
N LEU A 233 -11.13 -5.09 10.70
CA LEU A 233 -9.94 -5.10 11.57
C LEU A 233 -10.29 -5.43 13.04
N ASN A 234 -11.37 -4.89 13.57
CA ASN A 234 -11.78 -5.12 14.94
C ASN A 234 -12.24 -6.56 15.13
N GLY A 235 -12.96 -7.12 14.18
CA GLY A 235 -13.36 -8.53 14.17
C GLY A 235 -12.15 -9.48 14.10
N LEU A 236 -11.12 -9.14 13.32
CA LEU A 236 -9.87 -9.92 13.30
C LEU A 236 -9.11 -9.83 14.63
N ILE A 237 -9.06 -8.65 15.26
CA ILE A 237 -8.42 -8.48 16.58
C ILE A 237 -9.16 -9.29 17.64
N ALA A 238 -10.49 -9.28 17.62
CA ALA A 238 -11.31 -10.00 18.60
C ALA A 238 -11.13 -11.53 18.54
N ASP A 239 -10.80 -12.08 17.37
CA ASP A 239 -10.54 -13.51 17.19
C ASP A 239 -9.19 -13.97 17.77
N VAL A 240 -8.28 -13.03 18.06
CA VAL A 240 -6.92 -13.36 18.46
C VAL A 240 -6.75 -13.22 19.96
N ALA A 241 -6.74 -14.36 20.67
CA ALA A 241 -6.55 -14.39 22.13
C ALA A 241 -5.13 -13.97 22.56
N ASN A 242 -4.11 -14.27 21.72
CA ASN A 242 -2.71 -13.91 21.99
C ASN A 242 -2.03 -13.55 20.65
N GLY A 243 -1.86 -12.28 20.39
CA GLY A 243 -1.32 -11.81 19.14
C GLY A 243 -0.73 -10.42 19.22
N ILE A 244 -0.32 -9.92 18.06
CA ILE A 244 0.28 -8.61 17.89
C ILE A 244 -0.45 -7.89 16.76
N LEU A 245 -0.96 -6.69 17.04
CA LEU A 245 -1.42 -5.76 16.00
C LEU A 245 -0.22 -4.97 15.49
N VAL A 246 0.12 -5.15 14.21
CA VAL A 246 1.19 -4.40 13.54
C VAL A 246 0.63 -3.13 12.95
N THR A 247 1.00 -1.99 13.53
CA THR A 247 0.53 -0.65 13.09
C THR A 247 1.58 0.11 12.28
N GLY A 248 2.80 -0.39 12.20
CA GLY A 248 3.87 0.21 11.41
C GLY A 248 5.05 -0.72 11.23
N LEU A 249 5.81 -0.48 10.17
CA LEU A 249 7.02 -1.20 9.80
C LEU A 249 8.16 -0.19 9.66
N ASN A 250 9.18 -0.29 10.53
CA ASN A 250 10.33 0.63 10.53
C ASN A 250 11.40 0.24 9.50
N GLY A 251 11.32 -0.93 8.94
CA GLY A 251 12.27 -1.44 7.98
C GLY A 251 12.19 -2.96 7.91
N GLY A 252 13.06 -3.56 7.13
CA GLY A 252 13.15 -5.01 7.01
C GLY A 252 14.02 -5.42 5.84
N ASN A 253 14.39 -6.69 5.86
CA ASN A 253 15.10 -7.37 4.79
C ASN A 253 14.27 -8.57 4.33
N SER A 254 14.34 -8.87 3.06
CA SER A 254 13.79 -10.09 2.48
C SER A 254 14.83 -10.79 1.64
N ASN A 255 14.77 -12.10 1.63
CA ASN A 255 15.58 -12.94 0.77
C ASN A 255 14.66 -13.60 -0.26
N SER A 256 14.70 -13.13 -1.49
CA SER A 256 13.86 -13.64 -2.56
C SER A 256 14.18 -15.09 -2.95
N ASN A 257 15.38 -15.60 -2.65
CA ASN A 257 15.74 -17.00 -2.90
C ASN A 257 15.06 -17.98 -1.95
N THR A 258 14.95 -17.63 -0.67
CA THR A 258 14.44 -18.53 0.36
C THR A 258 13.00 -18.22 0.77
N GLY A 259 12.53 -17.02 0.45
CA GLY A 259 11.24 -16.51 0.92
C GLY A 259 11.27 -16.02 2.37
N ASP A 260 12.43 -16.00 3.01
CA ASP A 260 12.58 -15.46 4.35
C ASP A 260 12.50 -13.94 4.35
N PHE A 261 11.84 -13.39 5.36
CA PHE A 261 11.85 -11.96 5.62
C PHE A 261 11.94 -11.66 7.11
N SER A 262 12.56 -10.54 7.42
CA SER A 262 12.69 -10.00 8.77
C SER A 262 12.22 -8.55 8.75
N LEU A 263 11.26 -8.23 9.59
CA LEU A 263 10.66 -6.89 9.67
C LEU A 263 10.84 -6.33 11.06
N SER A 264 11.24 -5.05 11.13
CA SER A 264 11.19 -4.29 12.38
C SER A 264 9.79 -3.69 12.52
N LEU A 265 9.09 -4.07 13.57
CA LEU A 265 7.67 -3.76 13.78
C LEU A 265 7.49 -2.66 14.82
N ILE A 266 6.51 -1.78 14.57
CA ILE A 266 5.79 -1.06 15.62
C ILE A 266 4.52 -1.88 15.89
N HIS A 267 4.32 -2.27 17.13
CA HIS A 267 3.20 -3.15 17.52
C HIS A 267 2.56 -2.68 18.82
N ILE A 268 1.34 -3.03 18.95
CA ILE A 268 0.49 -2.81 20.13
C ILE A 268 -0.02 -4.16 20.63
#